data_8a35d9ab1781a4e1ab6674b107ddb9b3
#
_entry.id   8a35d9ab1781a4e1ab6674b107ddb9b3
#
_cell.length_a   1.000
_cell.length_b   1.000
_cell.length_c   1.000
_cell.angle_alpha   90.00
_cell.angle_beta   90.00
_cell.angle_gamma   90.00
#
_symmetry.space_group_name_H-M   'P 1'
#
loop_
_entity.id
_entity.type
_entity.pdbx_description
1 polymer ?
#
loop_
_entity_poly.entity_id
_entity_poly.type
_entity_poly.pdbx_seq_one_letter_code
_entity_poly.pdbx_strand_id
1 'polypeptide(L)'
;NPNIKSDLGKIYNSADNYVQKIVIPNKKEIKNILLWRTSDISKIEGVTKKGGDWILLIKSAINVLKGDNFVFVYPELLQNKIIVRKGEVITSETLGENDLEYKIINLKIKTLLRKTRDKIKSRGSIVKEITTRGDFIKKIRDELKMNQNNKYRLDVVSLKESKTAESIIVELNIVKF
;
A
#
# COMPACT_ATOMS: atom_id res chain seq x y z
N ASN A 1 1.04 24.84 16.85
CA ASN A 1 -0.01 23.83 17.03
C ASN A 1 0.25 23.10 18.38
N PRO A 2 -0.46 23.43 19.46
CA PRO A 2 -0.18 22.86 20.80
C PRO A 2 -0.41 21.34 20.89
N ASN A 3 -1.04 20.73 19.91
CA ASN A 3 -1.47 19.33 19.96
C ASN A 3 -0.44 18.32 19.47
N ILE A 4 0.65 18.72 18.79
CA ILE A 4 1.60 17.77 18.17
C ILE A 4 2.21 16.82 19.21
N LYS A 5 2.62 17.30 20.37
CA LYS A 5 3.17 16.45 21.44
C LYS A 5 2.14 15.45 22.00
N SER A 6 0.91 15.92 22.18
CA SER A 6 -0.20 15.06 22.63
C SER A 6 -0.51 13.98 21.60
N ASP A 7 -0.53 14.33 20.31
CA ASP A 7 -0.83 13.38 19.23
C ASP A 7 0.31 12.38 19.03
N LEU A 8 1.58 12.80 19.12
CA LEU A 8 2.72 11.88 19.12
C LEU A 8 2.67 10.89 20.30
N GLY A 9 2.27 11.37 21.49
CA GLY A 9 2.08 10.51 22.65
C GLY A 9 1.01 9.44 22.43
N LYS A 10 -0.12 9.80 21.81
CA LYS A 10 -1.20 8.85 21.47
C LYS A 10 -0.74 7.81 20.44
N ILE A 11 -0.02 8.27 19.39
CA ILE A 11 0.53 7.37 18.37
C ILE A 11 1.54 6.41 18.99
N TYR A 12 2.44 6.91 19.83
CA TYR A 12 3.41 6.10 20.54
C TYR A 12 2.73 5.03 21.39
N ASN A 13 1.78 5.40 22.24
CA ASN A 13 1.06 4.47 23.12
C ASN A 13 0.28 3.41 22.32
N SER A 14 -0.32 3.81 21.20
CA SER A 14 -1.01 2.89 20.29
C SER A 14 -0.04 1.88 19.66
N ALA A 15 1.12 2.34 19.19
CA ALA A 15 2.15 1.48 18.64
C ALA A 15 2.76 0.55 19.69
N ASP A 16 3.04 1.07 20.90
CA ASP A 16 3.57 0.30 22.02
C ASP A 16 2.62 -0.85 22.40
N ASN A 17 1.34 -0.57 22.58
CA ASN A 17 0.31 -1.56 22.86
C ASN A 17 0.17 -2.62 21.75
N TYR A 18 0.30 -2.22 20.48
CA TYR A 18 0.25 -3.14 19.35
C TYR A 18 1.44 -4.10 19.36
N VAL A 19 2.65 -3.58 19.55
CA VAL A 19 3.88 -4.37 19.57
C VAL A 19 3.93 -5.29 20.78
N GLN A 20 3.48 -4.84 21.95
CA GLN A 20 3.36 -5.70 23.15
C GLN A 20 2.54 -6.96 22.89
N LYS A 21 1.39 -6.84 22.24
CA LYS A 21 0.52 -7.98 21.91
C LYS A 21 1.22 -9.02 21.03
N ILE A 22 2.16 -8.59 20.19
CA ILE A 22 2.89 -9.47 19.27
C ILE A 22 4.11 -10.08 19.95
N VAL A 23 4.89 -9.26 20.66
CA VAL A 23 6.20 -9.65 21.19
C VAL A 23 6.08 -10.40 22.52
N ILE A 24 5.16 -9.94 23.40
CA ILE A 24 4.98 -10.49 24.75
C ILE A 24 3.50 -10.77 25.10
N PRO A 25 2.81 -11.63 24.33
CA PRO A 25 1.35 -11.79 24.39
C PRO A 25 0.83 -12.27 25.77
N ASN A 26 1.66 -12.86 26.61
CA ASN A 26 1.26 -13.49 27.89
C ASN A 26 1.72 -12.72 29.13
N LYS A 27 2.34 -11.55 28.99
CA LYS A 27 2.74 -10.73 30.14
C LYS A 27 1.68 -9.66 30.42
N LYS A 28 1.39 -9.43 31.72
CA LYS A 28 0.66 -8.25 32.18
C LYS A 28 1.38 -7.01 31.63
N GLU A 29 0.63 -6.01 31.22
CA GLU A 29 1.09 -4.78 30.59
C GLU A 29 2.45 -4.28 31.11
N ILE A 30 3.47 -4.38 30.26
CA ILE A 30 4.74 -3.72 30.48
C ILE A 30 4.62 -2.41 29.71
N LYS A 31 4.56 -1.29 30.42
CA LYS A 31 4.55 0.02 29.76
C LYS A 31 5.92 0.31 29.12
N ASN A 32 5.89 0.86 27.91
CA ASN A 32 7.06 1.39 27.21
C ASN A 32 8.10 0.34 26.78
N ILE A 33 7.68 -0.66 26.03
CA ILE A 33 8.62 -1.58 25.38
C ILE A 33 9.27 -0.96 24.13
N LEU A 34 8.61 0.03 23.48
CA LEU A 34 9.19 0.76 22.38
C LEU A 34 10.19 1.80 22.87
N LEU A 35 11.42 1.73 22.38
CA LEU A 35 12.46 2.68 22.69
C LEU A 35 12.85 3.46 21.42
N TRP A 36 12.64 4.76 21.41
CA TRP A 36 13.14 5.65 20.37
C TRP A 36 13.95 6.80 20.97
N ARG A 37 14.74 7.45 20.13
CA ARG A 37 15.62 8.54 20.57
C ARG A 37 14.84 9.84 20.68
N THR A 38 15.12 10.61 21.73
CA THR A 38 14.55 11.95 21.91
C THR A 38 14.82 12.88 20.71
N SER A 39 16.00 12.73 20.07
CA SER A 39 16.35 13.46 18.85
C SER A 39 15.40 13.20 17.68
N ASP A 40 14.81 12.01 17.60
CA ASP A 40 13.89 11.65 16.53
C ASP A 40 12.52 12.32 16.72
N ILE A 41 12.09 12.46 17.98
CA ILE A 41 10.88 13.22 18.32
C ILE A 41 11.05 14.68 17.89
N SER A 42 12.16 15.31 18.20
CA SER A 42 12.45 16.69 17.81
C SER A 42 12.46 16.90 16.30
N LYS A 43 12.97 15.93 15.54
CA LYS A 43 12.92 15.96 14.06
C LYS A 43 11.49 15.90 13.54
N ILE A 44 10.66 15.01 14.08
CA ILE A 44 9.24 14.89 13.71
C ILE A 44 8.53 16.22 13.96
N GLU A 45 8.70 16.80 15.16
CA GLU A 45 8.12 18.10 15.51
C GLU A 45 8.59 19.21 14.56
N GLY A 46 9.86 19.23 14.20
CA GLY A 46 10.43 20.22 13.28
C GLY A 46 9.85 20.16 11.87
N VAL A 47 9.58 18.95 11.37
CA VAL A 47 8.99 18.76 10.04
C VAL A 47 7.49 19.06 10.07
N THR A 48 6.76 18.54 11.03
CA THR A 48 5.30 18.70 11.11
C THR A 48 4.86 20.12 11.43
N LYS A 49 5.68 20.90 12.13
CA LYS A 49 5.45 22.35 12.35
C LYS A 49 5.38 23.16 11.05
N LYS A 50 6.04 22.70 9.99
CA LYS A 50 6.00 23.37 8.67
C LYS A 50 4.69 23.15 7.92
N GLY A 51 3.77 22.36 8.49
CA GLY A 51 2.52 21.99 7.85
C GLY A 51 2.67 20.82 6.89
N GLY A 52 1.57 20.44 6.24
CA GLY A 52 1.51 19.31 5.32
C GLY A 52 0.77 18.11 5.91
N ASP A 53 0.48 17.15 5.04
CA ASP A 53 -0.14 15.87 5.40
C ASP A 53 0.96 14.81 5.43
N TRP A 54 1.23 14.22 6.59
CA TRP A 54 2.35 13.33 6.85
C TRP A 54 1.89 11.99 7.39
N ILE A 55 2.63 10.94 7.03
CA ILE A 55 2.50 9.60 7.58
C ILE A 55 3.72 9.33 8.43
N LEU A 56 3.51 8.95 9.67
CA LEU A 56 4.55 8.49 10.57
C LEU A 56 4.63 6.98 10.54
N LEU A 57 5.74 6.45 10.03
CA LEU A 57 6.07 5.04 10.13
C LEU A 57 7.00 4.81 11.32
N ILE A 58 6.65 3.88 12.17
CA ILE A 58 7.51 3.42 13.28
C ILE A 58 8.11 2.08 12.86
N LYS A 59 9.41 2.07 12.60
CA LYS A 59 10.14 0.90 12.12
C LYS A 59 11.03 0.35 13.21
N SER A 60 11.12 -0.99 13.31
CA SER A 60 12.13 -1.63 14.16
C SER A 60 13.53 -1.41 13.59
N ALA A 61 14.47 -1.05 14.46
CA ALA A 61 15.89 -0.86 14.11
C ALA A 61 16.63 -2.20 14.01
N ILE A 62 16.11 -3.25 14.64
CA ILE A 62 16.70 -4.59 14.70
C ILE A 62 15.61 -5.64 14.53
N ASN A 63 16.03 -6.89 14.30
CA ASN A 63 15.10 -8.00 14.34
C ASN A 63 14.53 -8.16 15.75
N VAL A 64 13.22 -8.31 15.84
CA VAL A 64 12.50 -8.47 17.11
C VAL A 64 12.11 -9.92 17.27
N LEU A 65 12.45 -10.50 18.43
CA LEU A 65 12.09 -11.85 18.79
C LEU A 65 10.92 -11.86 19.77
N LYS A 66 10.14 -12.94 19.73
CA LYS A 66 9.09 -13.14 20.71
C LYS A 66 9.69 -13.31 22.11
N GLY A 67 9.26 -12.49 23.04
CA GLY A 67 9.79 -12.47 24.41
C GLY A 67 10.79 -11.34 24.69
N ASP A 68 11.19 -10.55 23.71
CA ASP A 68 12.03 -9.39 23.92
C ASP A 68 11.36 -8.39 24.88
N ASN A 69 12.17 -7.83 25.79
CA ASN A 69 11.66 -6.86 26.76
C ASN A 69 11.61 -5.43 26.20
N PHE A 70 12.37 -5.16 25.14
CA PHE A 70 12.42 -3.85 24.48
C PHE A 70 12.51 -4.01 22.96
N VAL A 71 11.95 -3.04 22.26
CA VAL A 71 12.03 -2.92 20.81
C VAL A 71 12.58 -1.55 20.45
N PHE A 72 13.78 -1.50 19.95
CA PHE A 72 14.38 -0.26 19.43
C PHE A 72 13.71 0.11 18.10
N VAL A 73 13.16 1.31 18.04
CA VAL A 73 12.46 1.79 16.86
C VAL A 73 13.02 3.15 16.41
N TYR A 74 12.82 3.44 15.13
CA TYR A 74 13.07 4.76 14.57
C TYR A 74 11.87 5.20 13.76
N PRO A 75 11.51 6.49 13.82
CA PRO A 75 10.44 7.05 13.03
C PRO A 75 10.93 7.41 11.62
N GLU A 76 10.06 7.23 10.65
CA GLU A 76 10.23 7.73 9.29
C GLU A 76 8.98 8.54 8.92
N LEU A 77 9.18 9.77 8.47
CA LEU A 77 8.11 10.63 7.97
C LEU A 77 8.04 10.54 6.45
N LEU A 78 6.85 10.21 5.96
CA LEU A 78 6.54 10.21 4.53
C LEU A 78 5.45 11.24 4.26
N GLN A 79 5.59 11.96 3.17
CA GLN A 79 4.54 12.87 2.72
C GLN A 79 3.32 12.06 2.25
N ASN A 80 2.14 12.38 2.76
CA ASN A 80 0.89 11.77 2.33
C ASN A 80 0.38 12.46 1.07
N LYS A 81 0.86 12.02 -0.08
CA LYS A 81 0.54 12.59 -1.40
C LYS A 81 -0.39 11.69 -2.21
N ILE A 82 -1.05 12.26 -3.20
CA ILE A 82 -1.85 11.50 -4.15
C ILE A 82 -0.93 10.59 -4.96
N ILE A 83 -1.23 9.29 -4.95
CA ILE A 83 -0.51 8.24 -5.69
C ILE A 83 -1.21 7.93 -7.01
N VAL A 84 -2.54 7.83 -6.98
CA VAL A 84 -3.38 7.61 -8.16
C VAL A 84 -4.64 8.44 -8.06
N ARG A 85 -5.17 8.88 -9.20
CA ARG A 85 -6.44 9.57 -9.28
C ARG A 85 -7.55 8.63 -9.73
N LYS A 86 -8.79 8.94 -9.38
CA LYS A 86 -9.96 8.20 -9.87
C LYS A 86 -10.01 8.23 -11.40
N GLY A 87 -10.24 7.06 -12.02
CA GLY A 87 -10.29 6.92 -13.47
C GLY A 87 -8.93 6.89 -14.19
N GLU A 88 -7.82 7.00 -13.45
CA GLU A 88 -6.48 6.94 -14.05
C GLU A 88 -6.16 5.55 -14.52
N VAL A 89 -5.71 5.43 -15.79
CA VAL A 89 -5.11 4.20 -16.32
C VAL A 89 -3.69 4.09 -15.80
N ILE A 90 -3.47 3.16 -14.87
CA ILE A 90 -2.17 2.99 -14.21
C ILE A 90 -1.21 2.24 -15.13
N THR A 91 -1.65 1.14 -15.71
CA THR A 91 -0.88 0.30 -16.64
C THR A 91 -1.80 -0.29 -17.70
N SER A 92 -1.21 -0.65 -18.83
CA SER A 92 -1.91 -1.31 -19.94
C SER A 92 -1.09 -2.46 -20.50
N GLU A 93 -1.76 -3.44 -21.10
CA GLU A 93 -1.14 -4.56 -21.82
C GLU A 93 -1.97 -4.88 -23.06
N THR A 94 -1.31 -5.01 -24.21
CA THR A 94 -1.99 -5.40 -25.46
C THR A 94 -2.09 -6.91 -25.55
N LEU A 95 -3.26 -7.41 -25.98
CA LEU A 95 -3.49 -8.82 -26.30
C LEU A 95 -3.55 -8.99 -27.80
N GLY A 96 -2.71 -9.88 -28.32
CA GLY A 96 -2.78 -10.37 -29.70
C GLY A 96 -3.69 -11.59 -29.82
N GLU A 97 -3.90 -12.07 -31.04
CA GLU A 97 -4.75 -13.23 -31.33
C GLU A 97 -4.28 -14.50 -30.59
N ASN A 98 -2.98 -14.72 -30.54
CA ASN A 98 -2.37 -15.86 -29.85
C ASN A 98 -2.46 -15.78 -28.32
N ASP A 99 -2.84 -14.65 -27.75
CA ASP A 99 -2.91 -14.41 -26.32
C ASP A 99 -4.27 -14.78 -25.73
N LEU A 100 -5.24 -15.16 -26.55
CA LEU A 100 -6.62 -15.44 -26.15
C LEU A 100 -6.79 -16.81 -25.45
N GLU A 101 -5.74 -17.62 -25.43
CA GLU A 101 -5.76 -18.85 -24.63
C GLU A 101 -5.85 -18.56 -23.12
N TYR A 102 -6.68 -19.31 -22.42
CA TYR A 102 -6.97 -19.12 -20.99
C TYR A 102 -5.72 -19.02 -20.10
N LYS A 103 -4.74 -19.89 -20.34
CA LYS A 103 -3.48 -19.89 -19.58
C LYS A 103 -2.67 -18.62 -19.83
N ILE A 104 -2.61 -18.17 -21.09
CA ILE A 104 -1.85 -16.99 -21.51
C ILE A 104 -2.50 -15.72 -20.95
N ILE A 105 -3.82 -15.60 -21.07
CA ILE A 105 -4.58 -14.45 -20.51
C ILE A 105 -4.33 -14.33 -19.02
N ASN A 106 -4.44 -15.43 -18.26
CA ASN A 106 -4.20 -15.40 -16.81
C ASN A 106 -2.77 -14.96 -16.46
N LEU A 107 -1.77 -15.43 -17.22
CA LEU A 107 -0.38 -15.03 -17.03
C LEU A 107 -0.20 -13.54 -17.30
N LYS A 108 -0.78 -13.03 -18.40
CA LYS A 108 -0.73 -11.60 -18.76
C LYS A 108 -1.41 -10.73 -17.72
N ILE A 109 -2.59 -11.13 -17.21
CA ILE A 109 -3.27 -10.40 -16.13
C ILE A 109 -2.41 -10.36 -14.87
N LYS A 110 -1.84 -11.49 -14.43
CA LYS A 110 -0.94 -11.53 -13.27
C LYS A 110 0.27 -10.62 -13.46
N THR A 111 0.87 -10.64 -14.65
CA THR A 111 2.01 -9.79 -15.00
C THR A 111 1.62 -8.31 -15.01
N LEU A 112 0.46 -7.98 -15.57
CA LEU A 112 -0.07 -6.61 -15.61
C LEU A 112 -0.34 -6.08 -14.19
N LEU A 113 -0.96 -6.87 -13.32
CA LEU A 113 -1.18 -6.50 -11.91
C LEU A 113 0.13 -6.34 -11.13
N ARG A 114 1.15 -7.15 -11.43
CA ARG A 114 2.49 -6.96 -10.86
C ARG A 114 3.13 -5.65 -11.33
N LYS A 115 3.12 -5.35 -12.64
CA LYS A 115 3.59 -4.07 -13.21
C LYS A 115 2.85 -2.89 -12.57
N THR A 116 1.53 -3.03 -12.37
CA THR A 116 0.71 -2.01 -11.69
C THR A 116 1.20 -1.77 -10.27
N ARG A 117 1.43 -2.83 -9.49
CA ARG A 117 1.95 -2.73 -8.13
C ARG A 117 3.32 -2.04 -8.09
N ASP A 118 4.22 -2.41 -8.97
CA ASP A 118 5.56 -1.83 -9.05
C ASP A 118 5.49 -0.34 -9.40
N LYS A 119 4.63 0.05 -10.35
CA LYS A 119 4.40 1.45 -10.70
C LYS A 119 3.81 2.28 -9.56
N ILE A 120 2.87 1.71 -8.80
CA ILE A 120 2.29 2.35 -7.62
C ILE A 120 3.34 2.54 -6.52
N LYS A 121 4.17 1.53 -6.26
CA LYS A 121 5.29 1.63 -5.32
C LYS A 121 6.31 2.68 -5.73
N SER A 122 6.67 2.75 -7.00
CA SER A 122 7.61 3.78 -7.50
C SER A 122 7.09 5.21 -7.34
N ARG A 123 5.76 5.38 -7.26
CA ARG A 123 5.13 6.68 -6.95
C ARG A 123 5.14 7.02 -5.46
N GLY A 124 5.54 6.07 -4.60
CA GLY A 124 5.67 6.26 -3.16
C GLY A 124 4.54 5.68 -2.32
N SER A 125 3.70 4.78 -2.87
CA SER A 125 2.75 4.04 -2.04
C SER A 125 3.48 3.07 -1.12
N ILE A 126 3.05 3.04 0.15
CA ILE A 126 3.51 2.06 1.16
C ILE A 126 2.59 0.83 1.24
N VAL A 127 1.49 0.82 0.53
CA VAL A 127 0.55 -0.28 0.49
C VAL A 127 1.15 -1.47 -0.27
N LYS A 128 1.12 -2.65 0.35
CA LYS A 128 1.72 -3.86 -0.23
C LYS A 128 0.87 -4.47 -1.33
N GLU A 129 -0.44 -4.31 -1.27
CA GLU A 129 -1.39 -4.98 -2.15
C GLU A 129 -2.36 -4.00 -2.80
N ILE A 130 -2.74 -4.32 -4.04
CA ILE A 130 -3.84 -3.66 -4.74
C ILE A 130 -5.07 -4.57 -4.65
N THR A 131 -6.23 -3.97 -4.44
CA THR A 131 -7.50 -4.68 -4.40
C THR A 131 -8.17 -4.59 -5.77
N THR A 132 -8.56 -5.72 -6.32
CA THR A 132 -9.35 -5.78 -7.55
C THR A 132 -10.83 -5.92 -7.21
N ARG A 133 -11.69 -5.23 -7.96
CA ARG A 133 -13.13 -5.33 -7.77
C ARG A 133 -13.74 -6.39 -8.68
N GLY A 134 -14.42 -7.38 -8.07
CA GLY A 134 -15.25 -8.34 -8.78
C GLY A 134 -14.51 -9.46 -9.49
N ASP A 135 -15.25 -10.33 -10.14
CA ASP A 135 -14.75 -11.46 -10.94
C ASP A 135 -14.40 -11.00 -12.37
N PHE A 136 -13.39 -10.12 -12.46
CA PHE A 136 -12.96 -9.54 -13.72
C PHE A 136 -12.39 -10.58 -14.69
N ILE A 137 -11.79 -11.66 -14.19
CA ILE A 137 -11.25 -12.74 -15.03
C ILE A 137 -12.36 -13.39 -15.85
N LYS A 138 -13.52 -13.62 -15.23
CA LYS A 138 -14.68 -14.17 -15.92
C LYS A 138 -15.21 -13.22 -16.98
N LYS A 139 -15.38 -11.93 -16.64
CA LYS A 139 -15.82 -10.90 -17.58
C LYS A 139 -14.91 -10.80 -18.80
N ILE A 140 -13.59 -10.70 -18.57
CA ILE A 140 -12.59 -10.62 -19.65
C ILE A 140 -12.69 -11.85 -20.56
N ARG A 141 -12.82 -13.04 -19.98
CA ARG A 141 -12.97 -14.28 -20.75
C ARG A 141 -14.21 -14.28 -21.65
N ASP A 142 -15.34 -13.90 -21.08
CA ASP A 142 -16.62 -13.93 -21.77
C ASP A 142 -16.62 -12.91 -22.93
N GLU A 143 -16.07 -11.72 -22.75
CA GLU A 143 -15.91 -10.72 -23.80
C GLU A 143 -14.94 -11.14 -24.90
N LEU A 144 -13.81 -11.75 -24.56
CA LEU A 144 -12.81 -12.20 -25.51
C LEU A 144 -13.29 -13.41 -26.35
N LYS A 145 -14.12 -14.29 -25.77
CA LYS A 145 -14.69 -15.43 -26.53
C LYS A 145 -15.65 -15.00 -27.64
N MET A 146 -16.34 -13.89 -27.46
CA MET A 146 -17.34 -13.41 -28.42
C MET A 146 -16.74 -12.78 -29.67
N ASN A 147 -15.46 -12.45 -29.72
CA ASN A 147 -14.88 -11.64 -30.79
C ASN A 147 -13.40 -12.00 -31.05
N GLN A 148 -13.12 -13.16 -31.61
CA GLN A 148 -11.76 -13.70 -31.78
C GLN A 148 -10.85 -12.93 -32.76
N ASN A 149 -11.38 -12.06 -33.62
CA ASN A 149 -10.60 -11.41 -34.69
C ASN A 149 -10.18 -9.96 -34.37
N ASN A 150 -10.19 -9.54 -33.12
CA ASN A 150 -9.88 -8.18 -32.74
C ASN A 150 -8.62 -8.11 -31.88
N LYS A 151 -7.92 -6.99 -31.99
CA LYS A 151 -6.86 -6.62 -31.04
C LYS A 151 -7.50 -5.97 -29.81
N TYR A 152 -7.02 -6.35 -28.64
CA TYR A 152 -7.52 -5.85 -27.36
C TYR A 152 -6.40 -5.23 -26.55
N ARG A 153 -6.76 -4.25 -25.72
CA ARG A 153 -5.90 -3.74 -24.66
C ARG A 153 -6.59 -3.92 -23.32
N LEU A 154 -5.86 -4.46 -22.35
CA LEU A 154 -6.29 -4.51 -20.95
C LEU A 154 -5.72 -3.29 -20.24
N ASP A 155 -6.59 -2.46 -19.68
CA ASP A 155 -6.24 -1.29 -18.90
C ASP A 155 -6.54 -1.55 -17.42
N VAL A 156 -5.58 -1.28 -16.54
CA VAL A 156 -5.80 -1.27 -15.10
C VAL A 156 -6.15 0.15 -14.69
N VAL A 157 -7.39 0.36 -14.25
CA VAL A 157 -7.97 1.68 -13.96
C VAL A 157 -8.22 1.81 -12.46
N SER A 158 -7.85 2.93 -11.86
CA SER A 158 -8.15 3.22 -10.48
C SER A 158 -9.60 3.62 -10.27
N LEU A 159 -10.30 2.95 -9.34
CA LEU A 159 -11.71 3.22 -9.02
C LEU A 159 -11.90 4.44 -8.10
N LYS A 160 -10.85 4.83 -7.38
CA LYS A 160 -10.87 5.99 -6.48
C LYS A 160 -9.53 6.71 -6.48
N GLU A 161 -9.53 7.97 -6.07
CA GLU A 161 -8.29 8.63 -5.69
C GLU A 161 -7.72 7.97 -4.43
N SER A 162 -6.42 7.75 -4.40
CA SER A 162 -5.75 7.16 -3.24
C SER A 162 -4.41 7.82 -2.98
N LYS A 163 -4.14 8.06 -1.70
CA LYS A 163 -2.90 8.64 -1.19
C LYS A 163 -1.91 7.57 -0.76
N THR A 164 -0.73 8.00 -0.30
CA THR A 164 0.44 7.16 0.03
C THR A 164 0.13 5.92 0.88
N ALA A 165 -0.71 6.03 1.92
CA ALA A 165 -1.04 4.92 2.84
C ALA A 165 -2.43 4.32 2.60
N GLU A 166 -3.16 4.78 1.58
CA GLU A 166 -4.51 4.31 1.33
C GLU A 166 -4.53 3.09 0.42
N SER A 167 -5.50 2.20 0.66
CA SER A 167 -5.73 1.05 -0.20
C SER A 167 -6.07 1.50 -1.63
N ILE A 168 -5.44 0.87 -2.61
CA ILE A 168 -5.67 1.17 -4.02
C ILE A 168 -6.59 0.11 -4.59
N ILE A 169 -7.74 0.56 -5.08
CA ILE A 169 -8.77 -0.29 -5.65
C ILE A 169 -8.78 -0.08 -7.16
N VAL A 170 -8.62 -1.15 -7.90
CA VAL A 170 -8.58 -1.12 -9.37
C VAL A 170 -9.60 -2.05 -10.00
N GLU A 171 -9.93 -1.75 -11.25
CA GLU A 171 -10.62 -2.66 -12.15
C GLU A 171 -9.81 -2.86 -13.43
N LEU A 172 -10.11 -3.94 -14.15
CA LEU A 172 -9.56 -4.19 -15.46
C LEU A 172 -10.62 -3.90 -16.51
N ASN A 173 -10.29 -3.02 -17.43
CA ASN A 173 -11.14 -2.67 -18.57
C ASN A 173 -10.56 -3.24 -19.85
N ILE A 174 -11.43 -3.74 -20.73
CA ILE A 174 -11.07 -4.18 -22.08
C ILE A 174 -11.37 -3.05 -23.03
N VAL A 175 -10.39 -2.68 -23.81
CA VAL A 175 -10.52 -1.73 -24.91
C VAL A 175 -10.26 -2.47 -26.21
N LYS A 176 -11.21 -2.40 -27.13
CA LYS A 176 -11.15 -2.99 -28.47
C LYS A 176 -10.57 -1.97 -29.44
N PHE A 177 -9.71 -2.41 -30.39
CA PHE A 177 -9.20 -1.60 -31.48
C PHE A 177 -9.78 -2.07 -32.82
#